data_644a9e943be074aa029f1acc56a4905d
#
_entry.id   644a9e943be074aa029f1acc56a4905d
#
_cell.length_a   1.000
_cell.length_b   1.000
_cell.length_c   1.000
_cell.angle_alpha   90.00
_cell.angle_beta   90.00
_cell.angle_gamma   90.00
#
_symmetry.space_group_name_H-M   'P 1'
#
loop_
_entity.id
_entity.type
_entity.pdbx_description
1 polymer ?
#
loop_
_entity_poly.entity_id
_entity_poly.type
_entity_poly.pdbx_seq_one_letter_code
_entity_poly.pdbx_strand_id
1 'polypeptide(L)'
;KIELSAKIVNLTDKEITGVTDPVCSAAHPTPMKTRFYVVGAGGELADTVVMLKGISGKSTGATAPAILIDQKGCEYIPYVGAVQTGQKISVRNSDPTMHNVHVAPANTAGGNKEENKAQFAGAADLSFTFPAVENFLKFKCDVHPWMFSYITVVDHPYFAVTGKDGA
;
A
#
# COMPACT_ATOMS: atom_id res chain seq x y z
N LYS A 1 -5.63 -24.43 10.07
CA LYS A 1 -6.51 -23.29 9.82
C LYS A 1 -6.50 -22.43 11.07
N ILE A 2 -6.08 -21.16 10.96
CA ILE A 2 -6.17 -20.19 12.05
C ILE A 2 -7.44 -19.40 11.80
N GLU A 3 -8.40 -19.48 12.70
CA GLU A 3 -9.59 -18.64 12.66
C GLU A 3 -9.38 -17.47 13.62
N LEU A 4 -9.36 -16.26 13.07
CA LEU A 4 -9.34 -15.03 13.84
C LEU A 4 -10.76 -14.45 13.82
N SER A 5 -11.35 -14.29 14.99
CA SER A 5 -12.63 -13.61 15.15
C SER A 5 -12.37 -12.23 15.75
N ALA A 6 -12.65 -11.18 14.97
CA ALA A 6 -12.61 -9.81 15.46
C ALA A 6 -13.97 -9.16 15.20
N LYS A 7 -14.51 -8.47 16.20
CA LYS A 7 -15.71 -7.66 16.03
C LYS A 7 -15.29 -6.20 15.90
N ILE A 8 -15.42 -5.65 14.69
CA ILE A 8 -15.22 -4.23 14.43
C ILE A 8 -16.54 -3.51 14.74
N VAL A 9 -16.51 -2.54 15.64
CA VAL A 9 -17.69 -1.80 16.07
C VAL A 9 -17.51 -0.33 15.75
N ASN A 10 -18.52 0.26 15.10
CA ASN A 10 -18.66 1.71 14.90
C ASN A 10 -17.57 2.41 14.07
N LEU A 11 -17.11 1.78 12.99
CA LEU A 11 -16.23 2.44 12.05
C LEU A 11 -17.02 2.80 10.78
N THR A 12 -17.25 4.09 10.63
CA THR A 12 -17.90 4.64 9.43
C THR A 12 -16.82 5.27 8.57
N ASP A 13 -16.72 4.81 7.32
CA ASP A 13 -15.90 5.48 6.33
C ASP A 13 -16.40 6.90 6.11
N LYS A 14 -15.45 7.84 6.03
CA LYS A 14 -15.73 9.25 5.76
C LYS A 14 -15.54 9.55 4.29
N GLU A 15 -16.40 10.40 3.75
CA GLU A 15 -16.19 10.91 2.40
C GLU A 15 -14.90 11.74 2.34
N ILE A 16 -14.15 11.55 1.26
CA ILE A 16 -12.99 12.34 0.91
C ILE A 16 -13.49 13.57 0.17
N THR A 17 -13.32 14.73 0.79
CA THR A 17 -13.73 16.02 0.23
C THR A 17 -12.53 16.76 -0.35
N GLY A 18 -12.77 17.72 -1.25
CA GLY A 18 -11.72 18.57 -1.80
C GLY A 18 -10.92 17.96 -2.95
N VAL A 19 -11.46 16.95 -3.62
CA VAL A 19 -10.88 16.42 -4.86
C VAL A 19 -11.08 17.45 -5.96
N THR A 20 -10.07 18.30 -6.20
CA THR A 20 -10.13 19.42 -7.15
C THR A 20 -9.46 19.10 -8.49
N ASP A 21 -8.66 18.06 -8.58
CA ASP A 21 -8.07 17.60 -9.84
C ASP A 21 -9.16 17.08 -10.77
N PRO A 22 -9.31 17.65 -12.00
CA PRO A 22 -10.37 17.24 -12.93
C PRO A 22 -10.28 15.76 -13.36
N VAL A 23 -9.06 15.22 -13.49
CA VAL A 23 -8.84 13.83 -13.86
C VAL A 23 -9.32 12.90 -12.73
N CYS A 24 -8.96 13.23 -11.50
CA CYS A 24 -9.36 12.45 -10.33
C CYS A 24 -10.87 12.54 -10.10
N SER A 25 -11.46 13.73 -10.24
CA SER A 25 -12.92 13.91 -10.12
C SER A 25 -13.68 13.10 -11.19
N ALA A 26 -13.16 13.06 -12.42
CA ALA A 26 -13.78 12.28 -13.49
C ALA A 26 -13.65 10.77 -13.28
N ALA A 27 -12.58 10.32 -12.64
CA ALA A 27 -12.37 8.91 -12.31
C ALA A 27 -13.33 8.42 -11.20
N HIS A 28 -13.86 9.33 -10.37
CA HIS A 28 -14.73 9.02 -9.24
C HIS A 28 -16.07 9.76 -9.33
N PRO A 29 -17.03 9.27 -10.14
CA PRO A 29 -18.36 9.87 -10.26
C PRO A 29 -19.16 9.84 -8.95
N THR A 30 -18.80 8.97 -8.03
CA THR A 30 -19.27 8.96 -6.63
C THR A 30 -18.14 9.35 -5.70
N PRO A 31 -18.39 10.08 -4.61
CA PRO A 31 -17.35 10.47 -3.68
C PRO A 31 -16.55 9.28 -3.16
N MET A 32 -15.22 9.39 -3.20
CA MET A 32 -14.33 8.43 -2.57
C MET A 32 -14.56 8.41 -1.06
N LYS A 33 -14.31 7.27 -0.45
CA LYS A 33 -14.38 7.11 1.01
C LYS A 33 -13.05 6.65 1.58
N THR A 34 -12.82 6.99 2.84
CA THR A 34 -11.70 6.39 3.58
C THR A 34 -11.87 4.88 3.65
N ARG A 35 -10.74 4.17 3.67
CA ARG A 35 -10.71 2.70 3.74
C ARG A 35 -10.01 2.25 5.01
N PHE A 36 -10.51 2.69 6.17
CA PHE A 36 -9.93 2.27 7.46
C PHE A 36 -10.05 0.77 7.67
N TYR A 37 -11.18 0.20 7.22
CA TYR A 37 -11.43 -1.23 7.25
C TYR A 37 -12.23 -1.63 6.01
N VAL A 38 -11.77 -2.63 5.31
CA VAL A 38 -12.48 -3.21 4.17
C VAL A 38 -13.11 -4.50 4.62
N VAL A 39 -14.39 -4.42 4.98
CA VAL A 39 -15.16 -5.55 5.53
C VAL A 39 -16.15 -6.04 4.50
N GLY A 40 -16.10 -7.34 4.20
CA GLY A 40 -17.05 -8.02 3.34
C GLY A 40 -18.43 -8.21 3.98
N ALA A 41 -19.40 -8.65 3.21
CA ALA A 41 -20.79 -8.81 3.65
C ALA A 41 -20.96 -9.88 4.76
N GLY A 42 -20.09 -10.87 4.81
CA GLY A 42 -20.06 -11.92 5.84
C GLY A 42 -19.15 -11.59 7.02
N GLY A 43 -18.53 -10.40 7.04
CA GLY A 43 -17.60 -9.98 8.09
C GLY A 43 -16.13 -10.28 7.76
N GLU A 44 -15.82 -10.69 6.54
CA GLU A 44 -14.46 -10.92 6.06
C GLU A 44 -13.68 -9.61 6.10
N LEU A 45 -12.44 -9.66 6.60
CA LEU A 45 -11.56 -8.49 6.69
C LEU A 45 -10.47 -8.58 5.62
N ALA A 46 -10.53 -7.69 4.65
CA ALA A 46 -9.48 -7.49 3.65
C ALA A 46 -8.35 -6.60 4.16
N ASP A 47 -7.28 -6.50 3.37
CA ASP A 47 -6.14 -5.61 3.60
C ASP A 47 -5.47 -5.82 4.98
N THR A 48 -5.50 -7.05 5.48
CA THR A 48 -4.86 -7.42 6.75
C THR A 48 -3.57 -8.19 6.48
N VAL A 49 -2.45 -7.68 6.98
CA VAL A 49 -1.17 -8.38 6.90
C VAL A 49 -1.08 -9.41 8.02
N VAL A 50 -0.92 -10.67 7.65
CA VAL A 50 -0.71 -11.80 8.55
C VAL A 50 0.73 -12.28 8.37
N MET A 51 1.50 -12.37 9.46
CA MET A 51 2.89 -12.83 9.42
C MET A 51 3.23 -13.72 10.62
N LEU A 52 4.19 -14.61 10.44
CA LEU A 52 4.74 -15.40 11.55
C LEU A 52 5.67 -14.53 12.39
N LYS A 53 5.55 -14.60 13.72
CA LYS A 53 6.46 -13.94 14.65
C LYS A 53 7.64 -14.83 15.04
N GLY A 54 8.76 -14.21 15.42
CA GLY A 54 9.94 -14.92 15.93
C GLY A 54 10.82 -15.55 14.84
N ILE A 55 10.58 -15.19 13.58
CA ILE A 55 11.44 -15.55 12.46
C ILE A 55 12.15 -14.28 12.00
N SER A 56 13.46 -14.37 11.80
CA SER A 56 14.26 -13.24 11.31
C SER A 56 15.40 -13.73 10.41
N GLY A 57 15.92 -12.81 9.56
CA GLY A 57 17.06 -13.08 8.69
C GLY A 57 16.84 -14.19 7.66
N LYS A 58 15.62 -14.44 7.24
CA LYS A 58 15.24 -15.48 6.26
C LYS A 58 14.69 -14.88 4.96
N SER A 59 14.94 -13.61 4.72
CA SER A 59 14.49 -12.96 3.49
C SER A 59 15.12 -13.59 2.25
N THR A 60 14.29 -13.82 1.25
CA THR A 60 14.67 -14.16 -0.14
C THR A 60 14.29 -13.02 -1.09
N GLY A 61 14.06 -11.84 -0.55
CA GLY A 61 13.51 -10.71 -1.28
C GLY A 61 14.32 -10.29 -2.50
N ALA A 62 15.67 -10.38 -2.44
CA ALA A 62 16.52 -10.01 -3.56
C ALA A 62 16.25 -10.84 -4.84
N THR A 63 15.72 -12.06 -4.70
CA THR A 63 15.38 -12.95 -5.83
C THR A 63 13.86 -13.15 -5.99
N ALA A 64 13.06 -12.60 -5.08
CA ALA A 64 11.62 -12.68 -5.17
C ALA A 64 11.10 -11.80 -6.34
N PRO A 65 9.99 -12.19 -6.98
CA PRO A 65 9.35 -11.35 -7.98
C PRO A 65 9.04 -9.96 -7.43
N ALA A 66 9.21 -8.93 -8.28
CA ALA A 66 8.82 -7.58 -7.92
C ALA A 66 7.30 -7.51 -7.68
N ILE A 67 6.88 -6.73 -6.70
CA ILE A 67 5.47 -6.33 -6.59
C ILE A 67 5.23 -5.04 -7.36
N LEU A 68 4.01 -4.86 -7.85
CA LEU A 68 3.56 -3.64 -8.49
C LEU A 68 2.65 -2.86 -7.54
N ILE A 69 2.93 -1.58 -7.39
CA ILE A 69 1.98 -0.58 -6.89
C ILE A 69 1.60 0.27 -8.08
N ASP A 70 0.31 0.32 -8.42
CA ASP A 70 -0.19 1.09 -9.55
C ASP A 70 -0.95 2.33 -9.04
N GLN A 71 -0.63 3.48 -9.58
CA GLN A 71 -1.39 4.72 -9.39
C GLN A 71 -2.43 4.75 -10.51
N LYS A 72 -3.65 4.38 -10.17
CA LYS A 72 -4.74 4.23 -11.12
C LYS A 72 -6.06 4.71 -10.53
N GLY A 73 -6.76 5.57 -11.25
CA GLY A 73 -7.96 6.22 -10.77
C GLY A 73 -7.68 7.13 -9.58
N CYS A 74 -6.50 7.75 -9.54
CA CYS A 74 -6.04 8.57 -8.42
C CYS A 74 -6.05 7.85 -7.06
N GLU A 75 -5.70 6.57 -7.10
CA GLU A 75 -5.47 5.73 -5.93
C GLU A 75 -4.17 4.95 -6.08
N TYR A 76 -3.54 4.58 -4.97
CA TYR A 76 -2.50 3.55 -4.94
C TYR A 76 -3.12 2.17 -4.79
N ILE A 77 -2.79 1.25 -5.70
CA ILE A 77 -3.31 -0.12 -5.72
C ILE A 77 -2.12 -1.11 -5.73
N PRO A 78 -2.02 -2.03 -4.75
CA PRO A 78 -2.93 -2.27 -3.64
C PRO A 78 -2.84 -1.18 -2.56
N TYR A 79 -3.91 -1.05 -1.77
CA TYR A 79 -3.95 -0.14 -0.62
C TYR A 79 -3.07 -0.63 0.53
N VAL A 80 -3.02 -1.94 0.76
CA VAL A 80 -2.13 -2.59 1.71
C VAL A 80 -1.40 -3.73 1.01
N GLY A 81 -0.11 -3.84 1.26
CA GLY A 81 0.74 -4.89 0.74
C GLY A 81 1.80 -5.32 1.74
N ALA A 82 2.52 -6.38 1.40
CA ALA A 82 3.69 -6.80 2.15
C ALA A 82 4.79 -7.30 1.21
N VAL A 83 6.04 -7.05 1.59
CA VAL A 83 7.24 -7.45 0.85
C VAL A 83 8.30 -7.95 1.80
N GLN A 84 9.29 -8.64 1.26
CA GLN A 84 10.49 -8.98 2.00
C GLN A 84 11.53 -7.86 1.92
N THR A 85 12.42 -7.81 2.90
CA THR A 85 13.62 -6.94 2.82
C THR A 85 14.39 -7.25 1.54
N GLY A 86 14.80 -6.21 0.80
CA GLY A 86 15.48 -6.33 -0.50
C GLY A 86 14.58 -6.68 -1.69
N GLN A 87 13.31 -6.99 -1.49
CA GLN A 87 12.38 -7.24 -2.60
C GLN A 87 12.06 -5.94 -3.33
N LYS A 88 12.05 -6.02 -4.66
CA LYS A 88 11.74 -4.88 -5.52
C LYS A 88 10.26 -4.53 -5.46
N ILE A 89 9.98 -3.24 -5.31
CA ILE A 89 8.66 -2.64 -5.53
C ILE A 89 8.75 -1.79 -6.79
N SER A 90 7.94 -2.08 -7.80
CA SER A 90 7.71 -1.21 -8.96
C SER A 90 6.51 -0.33 -8.69
N VAL A 91 6.64 0.97 -8.95
CA VAL A 91 5.51 1.92 -8.87
C VAL A 91 5.25 2.47 -10.26
N ARG A 92 4.03 2.24 -10.75
CA ARG A 92 3.55 2.69 -12.05
C ARG A 92 2.59 3.84 -11.90
N ASN A 93 2.55 4.75 -12.88
CA ASN A 93 1.48 5.72 -13.04
C ASN A 93 0.67 5.36 -14.28
N SER A 94 -0.53 4.82 -14.08
CA SER A 94 -1.50 4.47 -15.13
C SER A 94 -2.54 5.58 -15.38
N ASP A 95 -2.47 6.69 -14.62
CA ASP A 95 -3.38 7.82 -14.79
C ASP A 95 -2.85 8.81 -15.83
N PRO A 96 -3.72 9.55 -16.51
CA PRO A 96 -3.32 10.60 -17.45
C PRO A 96 -2.96 11.93 -16.77
N THR A 97 -2.64 11.91 -15.48
CA THR A 97 -2.19 13.05 -14.70
C THR A 97 -0.88 12.75 -13.96
N MET A 98 -0.24 13.80 -13.46
CA MET A 98 0.98 13.66 -12.67
C MET A 98 0.66 13.32 -11.23
N HIS A 99 1.37 12.34 -10.70
CA HIS A 99 1.44 12.05 -9.28
C HIS A 99 2.87 12.19 -8.78
N ASN A 100 3.07 12.14 -7.47
CA ASN A 100 4.39 11.90 -6.92
C ASN A 100 4.37 10.66 -6.01
N VAL A 101 5.51 9.99 -5.95
CA VAL A 101 5.72 8.84 -5.06
C VAL A 101 6.60 9.29 -3.92
N HIS A 102 5.97 9.59 -2.80
CA HIS A 102 6.65 9.96 -1.56
C HIS A 102 6.61 8.77 -0.60
N VAL A 103 7.77 8.16 -0.44
CA VAL A 103 7.97 7.06 0.52
C VAL A 103 8.43 7.65 1.84
N ALA A 104 7.67 7.46 2.89
CA ALA A 104 7.91 8.04 4.21
C ALA A 104 8.12 6.92 5.25
N PRO A 105 9.35 6.42 5.45
CA PRO A 105 9.66 5.41 6.44
C PRO A 105 9.67 6.00 7.85
N ALA A 106 9.19 5.21 8.82
CA ALA A 106 9.35 5.52 10.24
C ALA A 106 10.66 4.95 10.79
N ASN A 107 11.17 3.85 10.21
CA ASN A 107 12.43 3.20 10.62
C ASN A 107 13.63 3.67 9.79
N THR A 108 13.96 4.95 9.86
CA THR A 108 15.15 5.49 9.18
C THR A 108 16.46 4.99 9.80
N ALA A 109 16.46 4.69 11.09
CA ALA A 109 17.63 4.13 11.78
C ALA A 109 17.98 2.72 11.27
N GLY A 110 17.01 1.97 10.77
CA GLY A 110 17.21 0.66 10.14
C GLY A 110 17.77 0.74 8.70
N GLY A 111 17.90 1.95 8.14
CA GLY A 111 18.46 2.18 6.81
C GLY A 111 17.41 2.35 5.69
N ASN A 112 16.12 2.30 5.99
CA ASN A 112 15.08 2.72 5.03
C ASN A 112 15.20 4.23 4.81
N LYS A 113 15.12 4.66 3.56
CA LYS A 113 15.31 6.06 3.20
C LYS A 113 14.02 6.68 2.73
N GLU A 114 13.79 7.92 3.14
CA GLU A 114 12.75 8.75 2.56
C GLU A 114 13.13 9.12 1.13
N GLU A 115 12.18 8.95 0.22
CA GLU A 115 12.33 9.34 -1.19
C GLU A 115 11.03 10.00 -1.65
N ASN A 116 11.18 11.07 -2.45
CA ASN A 116 10.04 11.76 -3.05
C ASN A 116 10.35 12.05 -4.51
N LYS A 117 9.59 11.43 -5.42
CA LYS A 117 9.82 11.48 -6.87
C LYS A 117 8.53 11.81 -7.61
N ALA A 118 8.57 12.82 -8.49
CA ALA A 118 7.47 13.05 -9.42
C ALA A 118 7.40 11.91 -10.45
N GLN A 119 6.18 11.51 -10.80
CA GLN A 119 5.92 10.53 -11.84
C GLN A 119 4.83 11.03 -12.76
N PHE A 120 5.22 11.50 -13.95
CA PHE A 120 4.30 12.01 -14.96
C PHE A 120 3.52 10.88 -15.63
N ALA A 121 2.40 11.24 -16.25
CA ALA A 121 1.65 10.31 -17.10
C ALA A 121 2.55 9.66 -18.15
N GLY A 122 2.49 8.33 -18.26
CA GLY A 122 3.29 7.56 -19.21
C GLY A 122 4.80 7.47 -18.90
N ALA A 123 5.24 7.98 -17.75
CA ALA A 123 6.63 7.82 -17.32
C ALA A 123 6.94 6.35 -16.99
N ALA A 124 8.23 5.99 -17.07
CA ALA A 124 8.69 4.66 -16.67
C ALA A 124 8.38 4.37 -15.19
N ASP A 125 8.22 3.09 -14.88
CA ASP A 125 8.00 2.62 -13.51
C ASP A 125 9.19 3.06 -12.61
N LEU A 126 8.87 3.60 -11.45
CA LEU A 126 9.86 3.85 -10.40
C LEU A 126 10.16 2.55 -9.65
N SER A 127 11.35 2.45 -9.07
CA SER A 127 11.78 1.25 -8.37
C SER A 127 12.31 1.58 -6.99
N PHE A 128 11.85 0.80 -6.00
CA PHE A 128 12.23 0.93 -4.59
C PHE A 128 12.59 -0.43 -4.01
N THR A 129 13.50 -0.42 -3.02
CA THR A 129 13.85 -1.57 -2.20
C THR A 129 14.13 -1.09 -0.78
N PHE A 130 13.79 -1.90 0.22
CA PHE A 130 13.96 -1.54 1.63
C PHE A 130 14.80 -2.59 2.35
N PRO A 131 15.93 -2.20 2.94
CA PRO A 131 16.83 -3.12 3.61
C PRO A 131 16.37 -3.54 5.01
N ALA A 132 15.46 -2.78 5.64
CA ALA A 132 15.05 -3.00 7.01
C ALA A 132 13.56 -3.32 7.11
N VAL A 133 13.23 -4.15 8.12
CA VAL A 133 11.84 -4.44 8.48
C VAL A 133 11.12 -3.17 8.91
N GLU A 134 9.87 -3.04 8.50
CA GLU A 134 9.03 -1.92 8.85
C GLU A 134 7.55 -2.28 8.74
N ASN A 135 6.77 -1.89 9.73
CA ASN A 135 5.32 -2.02 9.68
C ASN A 135 4.73 -0.76 9.06
N PHE A 136 3.90 -0.95 8.02
CA PHE A 136 3.13 0.12 7.40
C PHE A 136 3.98 1.27 6.85
N LEU A 137 5.06 0.93 6.13
CA LEU A 137 5.79 1.88 5.32
C LEU A 137 4.81 2.60 4.37
N LYS A 138 4.74 3.92 4.47
CA LYS A 138 3.76 4.69 3.74
C LYS A 138 4.30 5.15 2.38
N PHE A 139 3.59 4.81 1.33
CA PHE A 139 3.66 5.44 0.01
C PHE A 139 2.51 6.45 -0.08
N LYS A 140 2.78 7.67 -0.46
CA LYS A 140 1.77 8.74 -0.58
C LYS A 140 2.04 9.64 -1.76
N CYS A 141 1.00 10.36 -2.20
CA CYS A 141 1.10 11.46 -3.12
C CYS A 141 0.91 12.77 -2.35
N ASP A 142 1.85 13.71 -2.47
CA ASP A 142 1.72 15.02 -1.80
C ASP A 142 0.83 15.99 -2.59
N VAL A 143 0.59 15.69 -3.87
CA VAL A 143 -0.34 16.47 -4.74
C VAL A 143 -1.79 16.06 -4.47
N HIS A 144 -2.02 14.76 -4.19
CA HIS A 144 -3.35 14.18 -3.95
C HIS A 144 -3.37 13.52 -2.57
N PRO A 145 -3.68 14.26 -1.49
CA PRO A 145 -3.46 13.80 -0.11
C PRO A 145 -4.27 12.57 0.31
N TRP A 146 -5.30 12.21 -0.46
CA TRP A 146 -6.08 10.99 -0.26
C TRP A 146 -5.42 9.73 -0.84
N MET A 147 -4.40 9.90 -1.72
CA MET A 147 -3.68 8.79 -2.36
C MET A 147 -2.56 8.31 -1.45
N PHE A 148 -2.71 7.11 -0.92
CA PHE A 148 -1.65 6.44 -0.16
C PHE A 148 -1.83 4.91 -0.16
N SER A 149 -0.74 4.22 0.11
CA SER A 149 -0.66 2.78 0.31
C SER A 149 0.25 2.49 1.50
N TYR A 150 0.02 1.38 2.16
CA TYR A 150 0.85 0.90 3.27
C TYR A 150 1.48 -0.43 2.90
N ILE A 151 2.81 -0.51 3.02
CA ILE A 151 3.57 -1.71 2.73
C ILE A 151 4.29 -2.18 3.99
N THR A 152 4.04 -3.40 4.42
CA THR A 152 4.81 -4.02 5.50
C THR A 152 6.05 -4.69 4.91
N VAL A 153 7.21 -4.37 5.45
CA VAL A 153 8.49 -4.98 5.07
C VAL A 153 8.88 -6.00 6.13
N VAL A 154 9.00 -7.26 5.75
CA VAL A 154 9.37 -8.38 6.62
C VAL A 154 10.68 -9.01 6.17
N ASP A 155 11.39 -9.68 7.06
CA ASP A 155 12.68 -10.32 6.75
C ASP A 155 12.59 -11.85 6.56
N HIS A 156 11.40 -12.31 6.15
CA HIS A 156 11.13 -13.73 5.85
C HIS A 156 9.94 -13.86 4.87
N PRO A 157 9.76 -15.01 4.18
CA PRO A 157 8.69 -15.21 3.20
C PRO A 157 7.33 -15.65 3.80
N TYR A 158 7.21 -15.76 5.12
CA TYR A 158 6.02 -16.33 5.77
C TYR A 158 5.03 -15.24 6.17
N PHE A 159 4.37 -14.69 5.19
CA PHE A 159 3.31 -13.69 5.34
C PHE A 159 2.27 -13.83 4.23
N ALA A 160 1.12 -13.23 4.46
CA ALA A 160 0.06 -13.05 3.49
C ALA A 160 -0.67 -11.73 3.74
N VAL A 161 -1.40 -11.25 2.74
CA VAL A 161 -2.33 -10.13 2.88
C VAL A 161 -3.71 -10.64 2.49
N THR A 162 -4.69 -10.43 3.35
CA THR A 162 -6.03 -10.94 3.09
C THR A 162 -6.71 -10.21 1.93
N GLY A 163 -7.35 -10.98 1.06
CA GLY A 163 -8.21 -10.49 -0.01
C GLY A 163 -9.60 -10.07 0.49
N LYS A 164 -10.47 -9.71 -0.46
CA LYS A 164 -11.86 -9.30 -0.15
C LYS A 164 -12.71 -10.39 0.49
N ASP A 165 -12.30 -11.62 0.35
CA ASP A 165 -12.89 -12.83 0.96
C ASP A 165 -12.29 -13.17 2.33
N GLY A 166 -11.38 -12.34 2.83
CA GLY A 166 -10.69 -12.54 4.11
C GLY A 166 -9.64 -13.64 4.11
N ALA A 167 -9.31 -14.21 2.94
CA ALA A 167 -8.34 -15.30 2.79
C ALA A 167 -7.01 -14.80 2.23
#